data_11ebb0544a8b25c8028e1557d89aa19f
#
_entry.id   11ebb0544a8b25c8028e1557d89aa19f
#
_cell.length_a   1.000
_cell.length_b   1.000
_cell.length_c   1.000
_cell.angle_alpha   90.00
_cell.angle_beta   90.00
_cell.angle_gamma   90.00
#
_symmetry.space_group_name_H-M   'P 1'
#
loop_
_entity.id
_entity.type
_entity.pdbx_description
1 polymer ?
#
loop_
_entity_poly.entity_id
_entity_poly.type
_entity_poly.pdbx_seq_one_letter_code
_entity_poly.pdbx_strand_id
1 'polypeptide(L)'
;MHLKSNTLLQGGKYKIERFIASGGFGCTYEAYHTLLDMRVALKEFFVSDFCNRDEKTGQVSVATKSKVELIDKLKKKFMDEARALFKMKHPGIVRVIDVFEENGTAYYAMEYIDGQSLSDVVKKRSKLPEAEAVG
;
A
#
# COMPACT_ATOMS: atom_id res chain seq x y z
N MET A 1 13.26 5.28 -5.66
CA MET A 1 12.42 5.68 -4.52
C MET A 1 11.46 4.61 -4.05
N HIS A 2 11.13 3.65 -4.87
CA HIS A 2 10.29 2.53 -4.45
C HIS A 2 11.14 1.32 -4.03
N LEU A 3 10.49 0.34 -3.41
CA LEU A 3 11.15 -0.92 -3.04
C LEU A 3 11.54 -1.69 -4.29
N LYS A 4 12.64 -2.41 -4.18
CA LYS A 4 13.14 -3.23 -5.29
C LYS A 4 12.43 -4.57 -5.34
N SER A 5 12.42 -5.17 -6.54
CA SER A 5 11.93 -6.54 -6.71
C SER A 5 12.67 -7.48 -5.78
N ASN A 6 11.97 -8.49 -5.30
CA ASN A 6 12.48 -9.48 -4.36
C ASN A 6 12.68 -8.98 -2.93
N THR A 7 12.30 -7.74 -2.62
CA THR A 7 12.29 -7.25 -1.25
C THR A 7 11.29 -8.05 -0.44
N LEU A 8 11.69 -8.48 0.75
CA LEU A 8 10.82 -9.25 1.64
C LEU A 8 10.28 -8.35 2.75
N LEU A 9 9.00 -8.52 3.06
CA LEU A 9 8.33 -7.80 4.13
C LEU A 9 7.69 -8.80 5.07
N GLN A 10 7.53 -8.39 6.33
CA GLN A 10 6.92 -9.23 7.38
C GLN A 10 7.63 -10.58 7.51
N GLY A 11 8.97 -10.54 7.54
CA GLY A 11 9.77 -11.73 7.71
C GLY A 11 9.67 -12.72 6.56
N GLY A 12 9.35 -12.23 5.36
CA GLY A 12 9.22 -13.09 4.19
C GLY A 12 7.80 -13.47 3.84
N LYS A 13 6.82 -13.02 4.62
CA LYS A 13 5.41 -13.27 4.33
C LYS A 13 5.00 -12.66 2.97
N TYR A 14 5.55 -11.49 2.65
CA TYR A 14 5.33 -10.82 1.37
C TYR A 14 6.64 -10.64 0.64
N LYS A 15 6.61 -10.90 -0.65
CA LYS A 15 7.76 -10.70 -1.53
C LYS A 15 7.35 -9.73 -2.64
N ILE A 16 8.06 -8.62 -2.78
CA ILE A 16 7.80 -7.65 -3.82
C ILE A 16 8.19 -8.24 -5.17
N GLU A 17 7.24 -8.29 -6.10
CA GLU A 17 7.50 -8.77 -7.46
C GLU A 17 7.86 -7.61 -8.36
N ARG A 18 7.07 -6.56 -8.37
CA ARG A 18 7.38 -5.37 -9.17
C ARG A 18 6.61 -4.15 -8.69
N PHE A 19 7.15 -3.00 -9.00
CA PHE A 19 6.51 -1.71 -8.79
C PHE A 19 5.45 -1.49 -9.88
N ILE A 20 4.26 -1.02 -9.49
CA ILE A 20 3.18 -0.74 -10.43
C ILE A 20 3.03 0.74 -10.68
N ALA A 21 2.86 1.53 -9.61
CA ALA A 21 2.54 2.94 -9.76
C ALA A 21 2.80 3.68 -8.46
N SER A 22 2.98 5.01 -8.57
CA SER A 22 3.04 5.87 -7.41
C SER A 22 1.99 6.96 -7.55
N GLY A 23 1.41 7.37 -6.43
CA GLY A 23 0.48 8.47 -6.34
C GLY A 23 0.98 9.51 -5.36
N GLY A 24 0.10 10.44 -4.96
CA GLY A 24 0.47 11.51 -4.04
C GLY A 24 0.94 11.03 -2.68
N PHE A 25 0.39 9.94 -2.19
CA PHE A 25 0.65 9.46 -0.83
C PHE A 25 1.21 8.05 -0.77
N GLY A 26 1.57 7.45 -1.89
CA GLY A 26 2.09 6.11 -1.78
C GLY A 26 2.51 5.45 -3.07
N CYS A 27 2.98 4.22 -2.89
CA CYS A 27 3.41 3.37 -3.98
C CYS A 27 2.58 2.09 -3.96
N THR A 28 2.34 1.54 -5.14
CA THR A 28 1.62 0.27 -5.27
C THR A 28 2.52 -0.75 -5.95
N TYR A 29 2.53 -1.95 -5.42
CA TYR A 29 3.36 -3.05 -5.90
C TYR A 29 2.52 -4.28 -6.18
N GLU A 30 2.96 -5.07 -7.14
CA GLU A 30 2.54 -6.45 -7.24
C GLU A 30 3.45 -7.25 -6.30
N ALA A 31 2.87 -8.02 -5.40
CA ALA A 31 3.61 -8.80 -4.44
C ALA A 31 3.03 -10.21 -4.34
N TYR A 32 3.78 -11.09 -3.73
CA TYR A 32 3.39 -12.47 -3.54
C TYR A 32 3.28 -12.77 -2.05
N HIS A 33 2.14 -13.32 -1.63
CA HIS A 33 1.94 -13.76 -0.25
C HIS A 33 2.44 -15.20 -0.17
N THR A 34 3.59 -15.39 0.43
CA THR A 34 4.26 -16.69 0.41
C THR A 34 3.54 -17.77 1.19
N LEU A 35 2.84 -17.39 2.26
CA LEU A 35 2.12 -18.37 3.09
C LEU A 35 0.79 -18.79 2.46
N LEU A 36 0.10 -17.88 1.81
CA LEU A 36 -1.17 -18.18 1.15
C LEU A 36 -0.98 -18.60 -0.30
N ASP A 37 0.26 -18.49 -0.81
CA ASP A 37 0.59 -18.85 -2.18
C ASP A 37 -0.30 -18.12 -3.19
N MET A 38 -0.40 -16.80 -3.05
CA MET A 38 -1.24 -15.99 -3.92
C MET A 38 -0.63 -14.61 -4.17
N ARG A 39 -0.98 -14.03 -5.31
CA ARG A 39 -0.58 -12.66 -5.63
C ARG A 39 -1.46 -11.68 -4.88
N VAL A 40 -0.85 -10.55 -4.50
CA VAL A 40 -1.56 -9.46 -3.83
C VAL A 40 -1.11 -8.14 -4.44
N ALA A 41 -1.96 -7.13 -4.31
CA ALA A 41 -1.57 -5.75 -4.55
C ALA A 41 -1.18 -5.18 -3.19
N LEU A 42 0.02 -4.64 -3.08
CA LEU A 42 0.52 -4.11 -1.82
C LEU A 42 0.68 -2.60 -1.96
N LYS A 43 0.00 -1.86 -1.10
CA LYS A 43 0.09 -0.41 -1.10
C LYS A 43 0.92 0.07 0.07
N GLU A 44 1.90 0.93 -0.22
CA GLU A 44 2.82 1.48 0.77
C GLU A 44 2.55 2.97 0.94
N PHE A 45 2.46 3.42 2.20
CA PHE A 45 2.35 4.84 2.48
C PHE A 45 3.72 5.50 2.27
N PHE A 46 3.81 6.44 1.36
CA PHE A 46 5.05 7.16 1.08
C PHE A 46 4.74 8.51 0.45
N VAL A 47 5.02 9.58 1.18
CA VAL A 47 4.79 10.95 0.70
C VAL A 47 6.13 11.46 0.17
N SER A 48 6.31 11.40 -1.13
CA SER A 48 7.60 11.70 -1.76
C SER A 48 8.11 13.11 -1.50
N ASP A 49 7.20 14.07 -1.28
CA ASP A 49 7.59 15.44 -1.03
C ASP A 49 8.24 15.65 0.34
N PHE A 50 7.92 14.79 1.31
CA PHE A 50 8.35 14.97 2.70
C PHE A 50 9.09 13.77 3.27
N CYS A 51 9.23 12.71 2.52
CA CYS A 51 9.84 11.48 3.00
C CYS A 51 11.01 11.05 2.12
N ASN A 52 11.98 10.41 2.75
CA ASN A 52 13.13 9.82 2.08
C ASN A 52 13.16 8.33 2.35
N ARG A 53 13.74 7.58 1.44
CA ARG A 53 13.96 6.14 1.60
C ARG A 53 15.43 5.83 1.58
N ASP A 54 15.87 4.99 2.50
CA ASP A 54 17.21 4.41 2.46
C ASP A 54 17.20 3.29 1.42
N GLU A 55 18.03 3.43 0.39
CA GLU A 55 18.05 2.46 -0.71
C GLU A 55 18.54 1.08 -0.28
N LYS A 56 19.35 1.00 0.75
CA LYS A 56 19.89 -0.28 1.22
C LYS A 56 18.90 -1.04 2.08
N THR A 57 18.21 -0.34 2.99
CA THR A 57 17.31 -0.99 3.95
C THR A 57 15.84 -0.88 3.58
N GLY A 58 15.48 0.05 2.68
CA GLY A 58 14.09 0.35 2.37
C GLY A 58 13.41 1.22 3.41
N GLN A 59 14.13 1.60 4.46
CA GLN A 59 13.58 2.39 5.56
C GLN A 59 13.13 3.77 5.09
N VAL A 60 11.93 4.16 5.50
CA VAL A 60 11.36 5.48 5.19
C VAL A 60 11.53 6.40 6.41
N SER A 61 11.94 7.61 6.15
CA SER A 61 12.05 8.63 7.20
C SER A 61 11.46 9.95 6.71
N VAL A 62 11.05 10.80 7.65
CA VAL A 62 10.53 12.13 7.31
C VAL A 62 11.71 13.06 7.15
N ALA A 63 11.83 13.66 5.96
CA ALA A 63 12.97 14.53 5.62
C ALA A 63 12.97 15.84 6.38
N THR A 64 11.78 16.35 6.74
CA THR A 64 11.63 17.66 7.37
C THR A 64 10.97 17.52 8.73
N LYS A 65 11.66 17.93 9.78
CA LYS A 65 11.14 17.81 11.16
C LYS A 65 9.79 18.49 11.35
N SER A 66 9.58 19.62 10.69
CA SER A 66 8.32 20.36 10.82
C SER A 66 7.13 19.63 10.22
N LYS A 67 7.37 18.56 9.44
CA LYS A 67 6.31 17.79 8.78
C LYS A 67 6.00 16.47 9.48
N VAL A 68 6.68 16.15 10.57
CA VAL A 68 6.48 14.86 11.26
C VAL A 68 5.03 14.69 11.70
N GLU A 69 4.44 15.70 12.29
CA GLU A 69 3.05 15.62 12.74
C GLU A 69 2.08 15.43 11.57
N LEU A 70 2.32 16.14 10.47
CA LEU A 70 1.49 16.01 9.27
C LEU A 70 1.59 14.60 8.71
N ILE A 71 2.80 14.08 8.62
CA ILE A 71 3.02 12.72 8.09
C ILE A 71 2.35 11.69 9.00
N ASP A 72 2.44 11.84 10.31
CA ASP A 72 1.78 10.94 11.23
C ASP A 72 0.27 10.95 11.06
N LYS A 73 -0.33 12.13 10.85
CA LYS A 73 -1.76 12.24 10.60
C LYS A 73 -2.16 11.56 9.29
N LEU A 74 -1.38 11.78 8.25
CA LEU A 74 -1.66 11.17 6.94
C LEU A 74 -1.50 9.66 7.00
N LYS A 75 -0.49 9.17 7.71
CA LYS A 75 -0.28 7.74 7.91
C LYS A 75 -1.45 7.11 8.67
N LYS A 76 -1.95 7.78 9.69
CA LYS A 76 -3.10 7.31 10.44
C LYS A 76 -4.33 7.22 9.53
N LYS A 77 -4.55 8.24 8.70
CA LYS A 77 -5.63 8.23 7.72
C LYS A 77 -5.53 7.06 6.76
N PHE A 78 -4.32 6.80 6.29
CA PHE A 78 -4.03 5.68 5.39
C PHE A 78 -4.42 4.35 6.06
N MET A 79 -4.03 4.16 7.31
CA MET A 79 -4.34 2.94 8.04
C MET A 79 -5.83 2.82 8.38
N ASP A 80 -6.47 3.94 8.73
CA ASP A 80 -7.91 3.96 9.01
C ASP A 80 -8.72 3.61 7.75
N GLU A 81 -8.29 4.12 6.60
CA GLU A 81 -8.90 3.78 5.31
C GLU A 81 -8.78 2.28 5.04
N ALA A 82 -7.60 1.73 5.27
CA ALA A 82 -7.37 0.30 5.06
C ALA A 82 -8.26 -0.55 5.98
N ARG A 83 -8.40 -0.14 7.23
CA ARG A 83 -9.28 -0.84 8.18
C ARG A 83 -10.74 -0.76 7.77
N ALA A 84 -11.17 0.40 7.28
CA ALA A 84 -12.54 0.57 6.79
C ALA A 84 -12.80 -0.34 5.59
N LEU A 85 -11.85 -0.42 4.66
CA LEU A 85 -11.96 -1.29 3.50
C LEU A 85 -11.95 -2.77 3.90
N PHE A 86 -11.17 -3.12 4.92
CA PHE A 86 -11.16 -4.49 5.42
C PHE A 86 -12.53 -4.91 5.94
N LYS A 87 -13.25 -4.00 6.56
CA LYS A 87 -14.59 -4.27 7.13
C LYS A 87 -15.68 -4.31 6.07
N MET A 88 -15.44 -3.72 4.90
CA MET A 88 -16.44 -3.73 3.83
C MET A 88 -16.50 -5.11 3.17
N LYS A 89 -17.70 -5.66 3.08
CA LYS A 89 -17.92 -6.95 2.44
C LYS A 89 -18.81 -6.76 1.23
N HIS A 90 -18.31 -6.02 0.28
CA HIS A 90 -19.07 -5.72 -0.93
C HIS A 90 -18.52 -6.53 -2.11
N PRO A 91 -19.38 -7.32 -2.80
CA PRO A 91 -18.92 -8.04 -3.99
C PRO A 91 -18.51 -7.03 -5.05
N GLY A 92 -17.38 -7.19 -5.66
CA GLY A 92 -16.88 -6.27 -6.66
C GLY A 92 -15.88 -5.24 -6.11
N ILE A 93 -15.69 -5.18 -4.80
CA ILE A 93 -14.64 -4.35 -4.21
C ILE A 93 -13.44 -5.24 -3.89
N VAL A 94 -12.26 -4.77 -4.24
CA VAL A 94 -11.03 -5.47 -3.92
C VAL A 94 -10.86 -5.48 -2.41
N ARG A 95 -10.64 -6.65 -1.86
CA ARG A 95 -10.66 -6.86 -0.42
C ARG A 95 -9.29 -6.63 0.18
N VAL A 96 -9.23 -5.82 1.23
CA VAL A 96 -8.01 -5.69 2.03
C VAL A 96 -7.89 -6.93 2.90
N ILE A 97 -6.73 -7.57 2.85
CA ILE A 97 -6.49 -8.80 3.61
C ILE A 97 -5.51 -8.61 4.77
N ASP A 98 -4.76 -7.52 4.77
CA ASP A 98 -3.76 -7.30 5.81
C ASP A 98 -3.39 -5.83 5.89
N VAL A 99 -3.02 -5.37 7.08
CA VAL A 99 -2.52 -4.02 7.35
C VAL A 99 -1.36 -4.17 8.33
N PHE A 100 -0.22 -3.57 8.03
CA PHE A 100 0.94 -3.68 8.92
C PHE A 100 1.85 -2.46 8.79
N GLU A 101 2.75 -2.32 9.74
CA GLU A 101 3.79 -1.28 9.71
C GLU A 101 5.16 -1.94 9.58
N GLU A 102 5.99 -1.36 8.73
CA GLU A 102 7.35 -1.81 8.51
C GLU A 102 8.12 -0.71 7.79
N ASN A 103 9.44 -0.75 7.83
CA ASN A 103 10.30 0.23 7.14
C ASN A 103 9.99 1.69 7.53
N GLY A 104 9.50 1.91 8.73
CA GLY A 104 9.15 3.26 9.18
C GLY A 104 7.90 3.83 8.55
N THR A 105 7.09 2.99 7.91
CA THR A 105 5.86 3.41 7.26
C THR A 105 4.78 2.34 7.42
N ALA A 106 3.71 2.45 6.67
CA ALA A 106 2.58 1.52 6.76
C ALA A 106 2.26 0.93 5.40
N TYR A 107 1.69 -0.26 5.43
CA TYR A 107 1.32 -1.01 4.23
C TYR A 107 -0.05 -1.63 4.41
N TYR A 108 -0.77 -1.85 3.30
CA TYR A 108 -1.87 -2.79 3.32
C TYR A 108 -1.86 -3.62 2.04
N ALA A 109 -2.32 -4.86 2.19
CA ALA A 109 -2.37 -5.81 1.10
C ALA A 109 -3.81 -6.03 0.67
N MET A 110 -4.03 -6.10 -0.64
CA MET A 110 -5.33 -6.33 -1.25
C MET A 110 -5.28 -7.56 -2.14
N GLU A 111 -6.42 -8.22 -2.30
CA GLU A 111 -6.50 -9.33 -3.23
C GLU A 111 -6.18 -8.88 -4.65
N TYR A 112 -5.49 -9.74 -5.39
CA TYR A 112 -5.28 -9.55 -6.81
C TYR A 112 -6.38 -10.33 -7.55
N ILE A 113 -7.13 -9.64 -8.40
CA ILE A 113 -8.23 -10.25 -9.12
C ILE A 113 -7.75 -10.65 -10.51
N ASP A 114 -7.87 -11.93 -10.84
CA ASP A 114 -7.51 -12.45 -12.15
C ASP A 114 -8.32 -11.75 -13.24
N GLY A 115 -7.67 -11.47 -14.36
CA GLY A 115 -8.31 -10.82 -15.48
C GLY A 115 -8.27 -9.30 -15.44
N GLN A 116 -7.78 -8.72 -14.35
CA GLN A 116 -7.58 -7.27 -14.24
C GLN A 116 -6.12 -6.98 -14.02
N SER A 117 -5.61 -5.91 -14.64
CA SER A 117 -4.27 -5.44 -14.31
C SER A 117 -4.32 -4.72 -12.97
N LEU A 118 -3.21 -4.75 -12.24
CA LEU A 118 -3.11 -4.03 -10.99
C LEU A 118 -3.25 -2.53 -11.17
N SER A 119 -2.80 -1.99 -12.30
CA SER A 119 -2.97 -0.58 -12.59
C SER A 119 -4.44 -0.21 -12.74
N ASP A 120 -5.25 -1.08 -13.30
CA ASP A 120 -6.70 -0.86 -13.40
C ASP A 120 -7.35 -0.88 -12.02
N VAL A 121 -6.93 -1.78 -11.16
CA VAL A 121 -7.42 -1.84 -9.78
C VAL A 121 -7.10 -0.54 -9.05
N VAL A 122 -5.87 -0.07 -9.19
CA VAL A 122 -5.44 1.18 -8.57
C VAL A 122 -6.25 2.35 -9.10
N LYS A 123 -6.48 2.42 -10.41
CA LYS A 123 -7.28 3.48 -11.01
C LYS A 123 -8.72 3.48 -10.50
N LYS A 124 -9.32 2.30 -10.40
CA LYS A 124 -10.68 2.18 -9.88
C LYS A 124 -10.76 2.72 -8.47
N ARG A 125 -9.82 2.36 -7.63
CA ARG A 125 -9.80 2.85 -6.25
C ARG A 125 -9.61 4.35 -6.18
N SER A 126 -8.76 4.89 -7.01
CA SER A 126 -8.53 6.34 -7.04
C SER A 126 -9.74 7.12 -7.55
N LYS A 127 -10.50 6.52 -8.45
CA LYS A 127 -11.64 7.19 -9.08
C LYS A 127 -12.95 7.01 -8.33
N LEU A 128 -13.00 6.14 -7.36
CA LEU A 128 -14.25 5.71 -6.76
C LEU A 128 -14.47 6.10 -5.30
N PRO A 129 -13.92 7.19 -4.77
CA PRO A 129 -14.21 7.54 -3.39
C PRO A 129 -15.70 7.77 -3.17
N GLU A 130 -16.38 8.42 -4.11
CA GLU A 130 -17.81 8.65 -4.03
C GLU A 130 -18.59 7.37 -4.21
N ALA A 131 -18.18 6.57 -5.18
CA ALA A 131 -18.83 5.29 -5.44
C ALA A 131 -18.66 4.35 -4.25
N GLU A 132 -17.51 4.36 -3.61
CA GLU A 132 -17.29 3.57 -2.43
C GLU A 132 -18.16 4.04 -1.28
N ALA A 133 -18.30 5.34 -1.12
CA ALA A 133 -19.16 5.90 -0.08
C ALA A 133 -20.61 5.52 -0.32
N VAL A 134 -21.03 5.44 -1.56
CA VAL A 134 -22.38 5.07 -1.92
C VAL A 134 -22.55 3.56 -1.93
N GLY A 135 -21.55 2.90 -2.45
CA GLY A 135 -21.59 1.46 -2.57
C GLY A 135 -21.12 0.77 -1.34
#